data_55f4e04c277846f7227e4327226f2928
#
_entry.id   55f4e04c277846f7227e4327226f2928
#
_cell.length_a   1.000
_cell.length_b   1.000
_cell.length_c   1.000
_cell.angle_alpha   90.00
_cell.angle_beta   90.00
_cell.angle_gamma   90.00
#
_symmetry.space_group_name_H-M   'P 1'
#
loop_
_entity.id
_entity.type
_entity.pdbx_description
1 polymer ?
#
loop_
_entity_poly.entity_id
_entity_poly.type
_entity_poly.pdbx_seq_one_letter_code
_entity_poly.pdbx_strand_id
1 'polypeptide(L)'
;MARTARRTVPLALVGTLGLGGLVAPQAARAAPRTADPLPAIERAAHPLRSTDPGGSTKDLRPMGRMVGDASVVGLGEATHGSHEFFTMKDRVFRYLVEEKGFTTFAQEVSWTTGLRFDAYVRGGKGDVRELVHKELAKTPWDTKEYVELLTWMRAYNDRHPDRQVRFMGNDLNYPEIGAELFDGVEDYVRAHDPGLLPRITGLYAPIRRLADGDTYMARPLAERKKLAGNAREALDLMKRLQPSAADGEFAVALHHARSVSQTSTIYAFPFDTPEGVKDGMLYRDRLMARNTAWWQRHTGEKVLLSAHNAHVGYESYDPRYPKMQGAFLRDRLGKRYVSIGFTFDRGSLMAQSAESEVWKPRSVGAATRGMNEYTLDKVRHDDYFLDMRTAPATARTWLAKGRLTKSIGTAFPDGPHKIRLAPSHDILVHLHRVTAAHRQSQ
;
A
#
# COMPACT_ATOMS: atom_id res chain seq x y z
N MET A 1 25.84 52.02 27.55
CA MET A 1 25.49 53.39 27.98
C MET A 1 24.25 53.83 27.23
N ALA A 2 23.35 54.53 27.95
CA ALA A 2 22.06 55.15 27.64
C ALA A 2 20.89 54.15 27.63
N ARG A 3 20.16 53.96 28.68
CA ARG A 3 19.22 54.66 29.58
C ARG A 3 17.96 55.23 28.85
N THR A 4 16.86 54.51 29.07
CA THR A 4 15.56 54.91 29.66
C THR A 4 14.74 55.99 29.01
N ALA A 5 13.44 55.71 28.80
CA ALA A 5 12.33 56.54 29.26
C ALA A 5 11.00 55.78 29.35
N ARG A 6 10.53 55.64 30.58
CA ARG A 6 9.14 55.30 30.91
C ARG A 6 8.27 56.52 30.69
N ARG A 7 7.09 56.40 30.06
CA ARG A 7 6.00 57.38 30.12
C ARG A 7 4.76 56.72 30.75
N THR A 8 4.45 57.22 31.90
CA THR A 8 3.18 57.04 32.64
C THR A 8 2.13 58.00 32.08
N VAL A 9 0.90 57.53 31.93
CA VAL A 9 -0.29 58.37 31.66
C VAL A 9 -1.38 57.97 32.65
N PRO A 10 -2.12 58.94 33.23
CA PRO A 10 -2.90 58.76 34.42
C PRO A 10 -4.32 58.25 34.23
N LEU A 11 -4.80 57.66 35.31
CA LEU A 11 -6.16 57.20 35.55
C LEU A 11 -7.16 58.39 35.55
N ALA A 12 -8.20 58.28 34.73
CA ALA A 12 -9.44 59.10 34.91
C ALA A 12 -10.59 58.17 35.32
N LEU A 13 -11.06 58.37 36.51
CA LEU A 13 -12.24 57.71 37.10
C LEU A 13 -13.49 58.43 36.57
N VAL A 14 -14.37 57.71 35.86
CA VAL A 14 -15.74 58.18 35.62
C VAL A 14 -16.66 57.09 36.15
N GLY A 15 -17.36 57.45 37.26
CA GLY A 15 -18.40 56.64 37.83
C GLY A 15 -19.69 56.80 37.03
N THR A 16 -20.32 55.68 36.70
CA THR A 16 -21.74 55.63 36.31
C THR A 16 -22.47 54.61 37.13
N LEU A 17 -23.56 55.08 37.73
CA LEU A 17 -24.49 54.34 38.60
C LEU A 17 -25.14 53.19 37.86
N GLY A 18 -25.15 52.04 38.51
CA GLY A 18 -25.72 50.81 38.04
C GLY A 18 -27.24 50.75 38.09
N LEU A 19 -27.82 50.14 37.08
CA LEU A 19 -29.11 49.46 37.15
C LEU A 19 -28.84 47.97 37.21
N GLY A 20 -29.16 47.38 38.38
CA GLY A 20 -29.04 45.96 38.61
C GLY A 20 -30.04 45.16 37.77
N GLY A 21 -29.56 44.59 36.67
CA GLY A 21 -30.26 43.54 35.97
C GLY A 21 -29.83 42.19 36.55
N LEU A 22 -30.76 41.46 37.14
CA LEU A 22 -30.60 40.04 37.54
C LEU A 22 -30.31 39.24 36.26
N VAL A 23 -29.03 38.94 35.98
CA VAL A 23 -28.65 37.96 34.99
C VAL A 23 -28.83 36.59 35.65
N ALA A 24 -29.89 35.89 35.28
CA ALA A 24 -30.05 34.48 35.64
C ALA A 24 -28.85 33.69 35.08
N PRO A 25 -28.26 32.75 35.84
CA PRO A 25 -27.17 31.93 35.33
C PRO A 25 -27.72 31.11 34.13
N GLN A 26 -27.23 31.39 32.93
CA GLN A 26 -27.45 30.50 31.81
C GLN A 26 -26.83 29.14 32.20
N ALA A 27 -27.68 28.15 32.41
CA ALA A 27 -27.24 26.78 32.61
C ALA A 27 -26.37 26.41 31.39
N ALA A 28 -25.09 26.17 31.63
CA ALA A 28 -24.18 25.67 30.63
C ALA A 28 -24.83 24.40 30.04
N ARG A 29 -25.32 24.48 28.80
CA ARG A 29 -25.80 23.31 28.08
C ARG A 29 -24.65 22.34 28.04
N ALA A 30 -24.75 21.25 28.78
CA ALA A 30 -23.81 20.14 28.70
C ALA A 30 -23.69 19.76 27.21
N ALA A 31 -22.47 19.77 26.70
CA ALA A 31 -22.23 19.31 25.33
C ALA A 31 -22.87 17.92 25.17
N PRO A 32 -23.60 17.68 24.07
CA PRO A 32 -24.30 16.41 23.87
C PRO A 32 -23.30 15.27 24.04
N ARG A 33 -23.51 14.39 24.99
CA ARG A 33 -22.72 13.18 25.19
C ARG A 33 -22.77 12.43 23.88
N THR A 34 -21.61 12.31 23.20
CA THR A 34 -21.52 11.49 22.00
C THR A 34 -21.98 10.08 22.36
N ALA A 35 -23.00 9.58 21.65
CA ALA A 35 -23.53 8.24 21.90
C ALA A 35 -22.40 7.20 21.78
N ASP A 36 -22.44 6.17 22.62
CA ASP A 36 -21.48 5.07 22.59
C ASP A 36 -21.51 4.41 21.19
N PRO A 37 -20.39 4.35 20.45
CA PRO A 37 -20.35 3.76 19.13
C PRO A 37 -20.41 2.22 19.16
N LEU A 38 -20.06 1.58 20.28
CA LEU A 38 -19.86 0.14 20.37
C LEU A 38 -21.08 -0.66 19.92
N PRO A 39 -22.31 -0.42 20.41
CA PRO A 39 -23.47 -1.19 19.94
C PRO A 39 -23.77 -1.01 18.45
N ALA A 40 -23.38 0.14 17.87
CA ALA A 40 -23.58 0.41 16.45
C ALA A 40 -22.51 -0.30 15.58
N ILE A 41 -21.28 -0.39 16.07
CA ILE A 41 -20.19 -1.15 15.43
C ILE A 41 -20.52 -2.65 15.49
N GLU A 42 -20.96 -3.18 16.63
CA GLU A 42 -21.36 -4.58 16.80
C GLU A 42 -22.45 -5.02 15.83
N ARG A 43 -23.45 -4.15 15.59
CA ARG A 43 -24.50 -4.45 14.58
C ARG A 43 -23.99 -4.50 13.16
N ALA A 44 -22.90 -3.81 12.84
CA ALA A 44 -22.29 -3.81 11.51
C ALA A 44 -21.22 -4.90 11.34
N ALA A 45 -20.71 -5.44 12.45
CA ALA A 45 -19.62 -6.41 12.46
C ALA A 45 -20.09 -7.79 11.97
N HIS A 46 -19.30 -8.38 11.10
CA HIS A 46 -19.43 -9.77 10.65
C HIS A 46 -18.26 -10.57 11.23
N PRO A 47 -18.49 -11.65 11.98
CA PRO A 47 -17.41 -12.43 12.56
C PRO A 47 -16.52 -13.05 11.49
N LEU A 48 -15.23 -12.97 11.69
CA LEU A 48 -14.21 -13.65 10.93
C LEU A 48 -13.82 -14.91 11.70
N ARG A 49 -13.97 -16.08 11.11
CA ARG A 49 -13.76 -17.36 11.82
C ARG A 49 -12.30 -17.78 11.88
N SER A 50 -11.52 -17.34 10.91
CA SER A 50 -10.11 -17.69 10.78
C SER A 50 -9.42 -16.75 9.79
N THR A 51 -8.12 -16.56 9.92
CA THR A 51 -7.25 -15.99 8.89
C THR A 51 -6.59 -17.06 8.02
N ASP A 52 -6.69 -18.33 8.41
CA ASP A 52 -6.08 -19.48 7.71
C ASP A 52 -6.69 -19.66 6.30
N PRO A 53 -5.87 -19.65 5.24
CA PRO A 53 -6.32 -19.84 3.87
C PRO A 53 -6.80 -21.26 3.53
N GLY A 54 -6.45 -22.26 4.34
CA GLY A 54 -6.87 -23.66 4.15
C GLY A 54 -8.31 -23.95 4.56
N GLY A 55 -8.96 -23.04 5.31
CA GLY A 55 -10.27 -23.23 5.87
C GLY A 55 -11.44 -22.83 4.94
N SER A 56 -12.67 -23.04 5.42
CA SER A 56 -13.89 -22.62 4.72
C SER A 56 -13.95 -21.09 4.57
N THR A 57 -14.30 -20.61 3.38
CA THR A 57 -14.47 -19.17 3.05
C THR A 57 -15.91 -18.68 3.22
N LYS A 58 -16.82 -19.48 3.79
CA LYS A 58 -18.25 -19.12 3.90
C LYS A 58 -18.52 -17.86 4.70
N ASP A 59 -17.70 -17.55 5.71
CA ASP A 59 -17.77 -16.31 6.50
C ASP A 59 -17.31 -15.07 5.72
N LEU A 60 -16.60 -15.22 4.59
CA LEU A 60 -16.23 -14.11 3.69
C LEU A 60 -17.35 -13.71 2.70
N ARG A 61 -18.46 -14.43 2.63
CA ARG A 61 -19.58 -14.07 1.75
C ARG A 61 -20.11 -12.64 1.96
N PRO A 62 -20.27 -12.13 3.18
CA PRO A 62 -20.61 -10.71 3.37
C PRO A 62 -19.55 -9.78 2.78
N MET A 63 -18.25 -10.06 2.95
CA MET A 63 -17.16 -9.27 2.34
C MET A 63 -17.26 -9.27 0.80
N GLY A 64 -17.57 -10.40 0.19
CA GLY A 64 -17.80 -10.48 -1.25
C GLY A 64 -18.95 -9.59 -1.74
N ARG A 65 -20.03 -9.42 -0.92
CA ARG A 65 -21.11 -8.46 -1.23
C ARG A 65 -20.65 -7.02 -1.07
N MET A 66 -19.84 -6.72 -0.05
CA MET A 66 -19.25 -5.38 0.18
C MET A 66 -18.28 -4.96 -0.94
N VAL A 67 -17.50 -5.91 -1.47
CA VAL A 67 -16.62 -5.72 -2.64
C VAL A 67 -17.43 -5.43 -3.90
N GLY A 68 -18.62 -6.06 -4.05
CA GLY A 68 -19.51 -5.83 -5.21
C GLY A 68 -18.83 -6.15 -6.54
N ASP A 69 -18.91 -5.20 -7.49
CA ASP A 69 -18.35 -5.31 -8.85
C ASP A 69 -17.00 -4.61 -9.01
N ALA A 70 -16.25 -4.45 -7.92
CA ALA A 70 -14.92 -3.87 -7.99
C ALA A 70 -14.02 -4.65 -8.96
N SER A 71 -13.26 -3.92 -9.77
CA SER A 71 -12.23 -4.50 -10.63
C SER A 71 -10.85 -4.51 -9.96
N VAL A 72 -10.66 -3.68 -8.93
CA VAL A 72 -9.45 -3.66 -8.09
C VAL A 72 -9.87 -3.58 -6.63
N VAL A 73 -9.38 -4.49 -5.80
CA VAL A 73 -9.54 -4.47 -4.35
C VAL A 73 -8.16 -4.25 -3.72
N GLY A 74 -7.98 -3.11 -3.06
CA GLY A 74 -6.82 -2.86 -2.23
C GLY A 74 -7.02 -3.51 -0.87
N LEU A 75 -6.19 -4.50 -0.53
CA LEU A 75 -6.21 -5.20 0.74
C LEU A 75 -4.96 -4.83 1.53
N GLY A 76 -5.18 -4.08 2.60
CA GLY A 76 -4.14 -3.48 3.42
C GLY A 76 -3.44 -4.45 4.37
N GLU A 77 -2.61 -3.89 5.21
CA GLU A 77 -2.02 -4.47 6.42
C GLU A 77 -1.60 -3.32 7.32
N ALA A 78 -1.76 -3.48 8.63
CA ALA A 78 -1.35 -2.47 9.59
C ALA A 78 0.13 -2.59 9.99
N THR A 79 0.81 -3.63 9.50
CA THR A 79 2.26 -3.86 9.61
C THR A 79 2.70 -4.85 8.55
N HIS A 80 3.91 -4.68 8.04
CA HIS A 80 4.52 -5.58 7.05
C HIS A 80 5.03 -6.90 7.63
N GLY A 81 4.77 -7.23 8.88
CA GLY A 81 5.44 -8.36 9.52
C GLY A 81 4.54 -9.30 10.33
N SER A 82 3.23 -9.33 10.09
CA SER A 82 2.32 -10.22 10.83
C SER A 82 1.81 -11.38 9.98
N HIS A 83 1.85 -12.58 10.59
CA HIS A 83 1.37 -13.82 10.01
C HIS A 83 -0.10 -13.71 9.55
N GLU A 84 -0.99 -13.26 10.45
CA GLU A 84 -2.42 -13.20 10.20
C GLU A 84 -2.80 -12.22 9.08
N PHE A 85 -2.01 -11.16 8.86
CA PHE A 85 -2.25 -10.29 7.72
C PHE A 85 -1.92 -10.99 6.40
N PHE A 86 -0.82 -11.72 6.34
CA PHE A 86 -0.41 -12.43 5.13
C PHE A 86 -1.34 -13.59 4.82
N THR A 87 -1.70 -14.40 5.82
CA THR A 87 -2.64 -15.50 5.65
C THR A 87 -4.04 -15.01 5.29
N MET A 88 -4.49 -13.88 5.85
CA MET A 88 -5.77 -13.28 5.50
C MET A 88 -5.79 -12.75 4.06
N LYS A 89 -4.66 -12.19 3.57
CA LYS A 89 -4.54 -11.77 2.17
C LYS A 89 -4.65 -12.96 1.21
N ASP A 90 -3.97 -14.06 1.52
CA ASP A 90 -4.09 -15.32 0.77
C ASP A 90 -5.53 -15.84 0.82
N ARG A 91 -6.13 -15.90 2.00
CA ARG A 91 -7.51 -16.38 2.19
C ARG A 91 -8.55 -15.55 1.41
N VAL A 92 -8.45 -14.23 1.46
CA VAL A 92 -9.31 -13.32 0.69
C VAL A 92 -9.07 -13.48 -0.80
N PHE A 93 -7.82 -13.63 -1.25
CA PHE A 93 -7.51 -13.84 -2.66
C PHE A 93 -8.15 -15.14 -3.17
N ARG A 94 -8.00 -16.27 -2.46
CA ARG A 94 -8.66 -17.55 -2.82
C ARG A 94 -10.17 -17.38 -2.95
N TYR A 95 -10.80 -16.75 -1.96
CA TYR A 95 -12.24 -16.43 -2.01
C TYR A 95 -12.61 -15.59 -3.24
N LEU A 96 -11.86 -14.54 -3.53
CA LEU A 96 -12.14 -13.67 -4.68
C LEU A 96 -11.89 -14.37 -6.02
N VAL A 97 -10.93 -15.28 -6.10
CA VAL A 97 -10.67 -16.12 -7.29
C VAL A 97 -11.85 -17.05 -7.53
N GLU A 98 -12.28 -17.77 -6.51
CA GLU A 98 -13.33 -18.80 -6.62
C GLU A 98 -14.72 -18.20 -6.86
N GLU A 99 -15.06 -17.10 -6.14
CA GLU A 99 -16.43 -16.60 -6.06
C GLU A 99 -16.66 -15.27 -6.83
N LYS A 100 -15.61 -14.50 -7.13
CA LYS A 100 -15.74 -13.14 -7.67
C LYS A 100 -15.02 -12.90 -9.00
N GLY A 101 -14.29 -13.92 -9.51
CA GLY A 101 -13.60 -13.87 -10.79
C GLY A 101 -12.35 -13.00 -10.79
N PHE A 102 -11.69 -12.85 -9.66
CA PHE A 102 -10.35 -12.27 -9.60
C PHE A 102 -9.33 -13.27 -10.10
N THR A 103 -8.31 -12.77 -10.81
CA THR A 103 -7.26 -13.62 -11.37
C THR A 103 -5.86 -13.06 -11.15
N THR A 104 -5.71 -11.82 -10.66
CA THR A 104 -4.39 -11.25 -10.38
C THR A 104 -4.21 -10.95 -8.90
N PHE A 105 -3.10 -11.44 -8.32
CA PHE A 105 -2.54 -10.97 -7.06
C PHE A 105 -1.43 -9.95 -7.39
N ALA A 106 -1.68 -8.67 -7.09
CA ALA A 106 -0.68 -7.62 -7.22
C ALA A 106 -0.04 -7.34 -5.85
N GLN A 107 1.28 -7.17 -5.82
CA GLN A 107 2.06 -6.93 -4.61
C GLN A 107 2.84 -5.64 -4.72
N GLU A 108 3.08 -4.98 -3.58
CA GLU A 108 4.00 -3.85 -3.40
C GLU A 108 5.47 -4.32 -3.51
N VAL A 109 5.83 -4.88 -4.65
CA VAL A 109 7.18 -5.33 -5.01
C VAL A 109 7.51 -4.88 -6.43
N SER A 110 8.77 -5.02 -6.82
CA SER A 110 9.23 -4.63 -8.15
C SER A 110 8.47 -5.34 -9.28
N TRP A 111 8.38 -4.67 -10.43
CA TRP A 111 7.82 -5.30 -11.63
C TRP A 111 8.59 -6.57 -12.03
N THR A 112 9.93 -6.55 -11.93
CA THR A 112 10.79 -7.72 -12.21
C THR A 112 10.53 -8.88 -11.28
N THR A 113 10.43 -8.66 -9.98
CA THR A 113 10.01 -9.70 -9.01
C THR A 113 8.65 -10.28 -9.38
N GLY A 114 7.70 -9.40 -9.76
CA GLY A 114 6.38 -9.82 -10.24
C GLY A 114 6.44 -10.73 -11.46
N LEU A 115 7.28 -10.40 -12.47
CA LEU A 115 7.47 -11.23 -13.67
C LEU A 115 8.02 -12.63 -13.33
N ARG A 116 8.97 -12.71 -12.41
CA ARG A 116 9.59 -13.98 -12.00
C ARG A 116 8.60 -14.86 -11.23
N PHE A 117 7.80 -14.26 -10.35
CA PHE A 117 6.72 -14.98 -9.66
C PHE A 117 5.60 -15.39 -10.64
N ASP A 118 5.21 -14.53 -11.56
CA ASP A 118 4.21 -14.86 -12.59
C ASP A 118 4.68 -16.03 -13.48
N ALA A 119 5.94 -16.03 -13.88
CA ALA A 119 6.52 -17.13 -14.62
C ALA A 119 6.47 -18.45 -13.83
N TYR A 120 6.81 -18.43 -12.52
CA TYR A 120 6.71 -19.60 -11.67
C TYR A 120 5.28 -20.10 -11.55
N VAL A 121 4.31 -19.27 -11.19
CA VAL A 121 2.92 -19.71 -10.96
C VAL A 121 2.25 -20.22 -12.25
N ARG A 122 2.76 -19.81 -13.42
CA ARG A 122 2.27 -20.25 -14.75
C ARG A 122 3.03 -21.43 -15.35
N GLY A 123 3.80 -22.17 -14.57
CA GLY A 123 4.43 -23.39 -15.01
C GLY A 123 5.95 -23.33 -15.13
N GLY A 124 6.60 -22.22 -14.78
CA GLY A 124 8.05 -22.09 -14.75
C GLY A 124 8.73 -23.10 -13.82
N LYS A 125 9.95 -23.47 -14.10
CA LYS A 125 10.78 -24.39 -13.33
C LYS A 125 11.40 -23.69 -12.12
N GLY A 126 11.76 -24.45 -11.09
CA GLY A 126 12.53 -24.00 -9.93
C GLY A 126 11.83 -24.30 -8.60
N ASP A 127 12.56 -24.13 -7.52
CA ASP A 127 12.06 -24.24 -6.14
C ASP A 127 11.47 -22.90 -5.70
N VAL A 128 10.26 -22.93 -5.17
CA VAL A 128 9.53 -21.72 -4.76
C VAL A 128 10.18 -21.05 -3.55
N ARG A 129 10.77 -21.81 -2.63
CA ARG A 129 11.43 -21.26 -1.45
C ARG A 129 12.68 -20.49 -1.84
N GLU A 130 13.48 -21.08 -2.72
CA GLU A 130 14.67 -20.42 -3.28
C GLU A 130 14.28 -19.16 -4.06
N LEU A 131 13.22 -19.23 -4.86
CA LEU A 131 12.72 -18.09 -5.62
C LEU A 131 12.26 -16.94 -4.70
N VAL A 132 11.42 -17.24 -3.69
CA VAL A 132 10.94 -16.25 -2.72
C VAL A 132 12.12 -15.63 -1.98
N HIS A 133 13.06 -16.46 -1.47
CA HIS A 133 14.22 -15.94 -0.76
C HIS A 133 15.10 -15.06 -1.66
N LYS A 134 15.39 -15.48 -2.89
CA LYS A 134 16.19 -14.70 -3.85
C LYS A 134 15.56 -13.32 -4.12
N GLU A 135 14.25 -13.27 -4.33
CA GLU A 135 13.55 -12.04 -4.72
C GLU A 135 13.21 -11.14 -3.53
N LEU A 136 13.00 -11.71 -2.34
CA LEU A 136 12.43 -10.99 -1.19
C LEU A 136 13.34 -10.96 0.06
N ALA A 137 14.56 -11.51 0.03
CA ALA A 137 15.44 -11.63 1.22
C ALA A 137 15.61 -10.32 2.01
N LYS A 138 15.69 -9.17 1.34
CA LYS A 138 15.83 -7.85 1.95
C LYS A 138 14.49 -7.17 2.30
N THR A 139 13.37 -7.83 2.04
CA THR A 139 12.02 -7.29 2.24
C THR A 139 11.32 -7.97 3.43
N PRO A 140 10.20 -7.44 3.93
CA PRO A 140 9.40 -8.11 4.96
C PRO A 140 8.73 -9.40 4.48
N TRP A 141 8.64 -9.65 3.19
CA TRP A 141 7.86 -10.73 2.58
C TRP A 141 8.66 -12.01 2.29
N ASP A 142 9.94 -12.12 2.67
CA ASP A 142 10.70 -13.37 2.65
C ASP A 142 10.20 -14.31 3.75
N THR A 143 9.02 -14.87 3.57
CA THR A 143 8.29 -15.63 4.59
C THR A 143 7.66 -16.90 4.03
N LYS A 144 7.34 -17.85 4.94
CA LYS A 144 6.64 -19.09 4.60
C LYS A 144 5.26 -18.82 4.02
N GLU A 145 4.58 -17.77 4.49
CA GLU A 145 3.25 -17.39 4.03
C GLU A 145 3.25 -17.03 2.53
N TYR A 146 4.28 -16.35 2.03
CA TYR A 146 4.43 -16.07 0.59
C TYR A 146 4.83 -17.31 -0.22
N VAL A 147 5.62 -18.21 0.34
CA VAL A 147 5.88 -19.53 -0.27
C VAL A 147 4.59 -20.32 -0.43
N GLU A 148 3.72 -20.33 0.61
CA GLU A 148 2.43 -21.01 0.58
C GLU A 148 1.46 -20.39 -0.43
N LEU A 149 1.38 -19.06 -0.49
CA LEU A 149 0.58 -18.36 -1.49
C LEU A 149 0.99 -18.73 -2.93
N LEU A 150 2.29 -18.64 -3.26
CA LEU A 150 2.78 -18.97 -4.60
C LEU A 150 2.61 -20.46 -4.92
N THR A 151 2.79 -21.32 -3.94
CA THR A 151 2.52 -22.77 -4.08
C THR A 151 1.06 -23.02 -4.40
N TRP A 152 0.13 -22.35 -3.68
CA TRP A 152 -1.29 -22.47 -3.97
C TRP A 152 -1.63 -21.94 -5.37
N MET A 153 -1.11 -20.77 -5.75
CA MET A 153 -1.34 -20.18 -7.08
C MET A 153 -0.90 -21.14 -8.19
N ARG A 154 0.28 -21.76 -8.04
CA ARG A 154 0.77 -22.77 -8.97
C ARG A 154 -0.16 -23.97 -9.06
N ALA A 155 -0.51 -24.55 -7.91
CA ALA A 155 -1.41 -25.71 -7.86
C ALA A 155 -2.82 -25.39 -8.36
N TYR A 156 -3.28 -24.15 -8.21
CA TYR A 156 -4.52 -23.66 -8.81
C TYR A 156 -4.42 -23.66 -10.34
N ASN A 157 -3.35 -23.10 -10.89
CA ASN A 157 -3.14 -22.98 -12.33
C ASN A 157 -2.99 -24.35 -13.00
N ASP A 158 -2.32 -25.32 -12.35
CA ASP A 158 -2.21 -26.69 -12.86
C ASP A 158 -3.58 -27.38 -13.01
N ARG A 159 -4.53 -27.05 -12.14
CA ARG A 159 -5.91 -27.56 -12.18
C ARG A 159 -6.86 -26.74 -13.06
N HIS A 160 -6.50 -25.51 -13.39
CA HIS A 160 -7.37 -24.58 -14.13
C HIS A 160 -6.59 -23.90 -15.28
N PRO A 161 -6.12 -24.65 -16.29
CA PRO A 161 -5.28 -24.13 -17.37
C PRO A 161 -5.94 -22.99 -18.15
N ASP A 162 -7.28 -23.03 -18.29
CA ASP A 162 -8.06 -22.02 -19.03
C ASP A 162 -8.39 -20.77 -18.20
N ARG A 163 -8.12 -20.79 -16.89
CA ARG A 163 -8.43 -19.70 -15.96
C ARG A 163 -7.31 -19.52 -14.93
N GLN A 164 -6.13 -19.27 -15.43
CA GLN A 164 -4.96 -19.12 -14.58
C GLN A 164 -5.01 -17.84 -13.75
N VAL A 165 -4.50 -17.93 -12.52
CA VAL A 165 -4.17 -16.76 -11.70
C VAL A 165 -2.77 -16.26 -12.02
N ARG A 166 -2.57 -14.95 -11.88
CA ARG A 166 -1.36 -14.22 -12.23
C ARG A 166 -0.77 -13.51 -11.01
N PHE A 167 0.52 -13.29 -11.04
CA PHE A 167 1.20 -12.44 -10.07
C PHE A 167 1.74 -11.17 -10.73
N MET A 168 1.62 -10.01 -10.07
CA MET A 168 2.08 -8.74 -10.56
C MET A 168 2.82 -7.95 -9.48
N GLY A 169 4.05 -7.51 -9.76
CA GLY A 169 4.70 -6.44 -8.99
C GLY A 169 4.29 -5.07 -9.53
N ASN A 170 3.91 -4.14 -8.67
CA ASN A 170 3.42 -2.84 -9.13
C ASN A 170 4.31 -1.66 -8.76
N ASP A 171 5.37 -1.90 -8.00
CA ASP A 171 6.28 -0.87 -7.49
C ASP A 171 7.49 -0.64 -8.41
N LEU A 172 8.33 0.30 -8.03
CA LEU A 172 9.62 0.54 -8.66
C LEU A 172 10.57 -0.67 -8.50
N ASN A 173 11.58 -0.75 -9.37
CA ASN A 173 12.53 -1.87 -9.32
C ASN A 173 13.62 -1.59 -8.28
N TYR A 174 13.48 -2.24 -7.13
CA TYR A 174 14.44 -2.26 -6.05
C TYR A 174 14.53 -3.71 -5.51
N PRO A 175 15.71 -4.23 -5.16
CA PRO A 175 17.00 -3.54 -5.09
C PRO A 175 17.69 -3.32 -6.42
N GLU A 176 17.21 -3.89 -7.52
CA GLU A 176 17.85 -3.77 -8.85
C GLU A 176 16.84 -3.51 -9.97
N ILE A 177 17.30 -2.85 -11.02
CA ILE A 177 16.60 -2.82 -12.32
C ILE A 177 17.00 -4.08 -13.07
N GLY A 178 16.13 -5.10 -13.10
CA GLY A 178 16.43 -6.40 -13.70
C GLY A 178 16.82 -6.31 -15.19
N ALA A 179 17.79 -7.14 -15.60
CA ALA A 179 18.27 -7.17 -16.97
C ALA A 179 17.16 -7.44 -17.99
N GLU A 180 16.17 -8.25 -17.61
CA GLU A 180 15.03 -8.63 -18.44
C GLU A 180 14.18 -7.44 -18.92
N LEU A 181 14.22 -6.29 -18.21
CA LEU A 181 13.51 -5.09 -18.65
C LEU A 181 14.21 -4.44 -19.85
N PHE A 182 15.53 -4.37 -19.81
CA PHE A 182 16.32 -3.84 -20.91
C PHE A 182 16.27 -4.79 -22.10
N ASP A 183 16.48 -6.09 -21.84
CA ASP A 183 16.49 -7.14 -22.87
C ASP A 183 15.13 -7.19 -23.58
N GLY A 184 14.01 -7.18 -22.84
CA GLY A 184 12.68 -7.20 -23.44
C GLY A 184 12.35 -5.98 -24.31
N VAL A 185 12.91 -4.80 -24.01
CA VAL A 185 12.81 -3.62 -24.88
C VAL A 185 13.69 -3.78 -26.11
N GLU A 186 14.96 -4.18 -25.93
CA GLU A 186 15.93 -4.33 -27.00
C GLU A 186 15.53 -5.45 -27.98
N ASP A 187 14.98 -6.56 -27.49
CA ASP A 187 14.51 -7.68 -28.31
C ASP A 187 13.30 -7.25 -29.16
N TYR A 188 12.34 -6.54 -28.58
CA TYR A 188 11.22 -6.00 -29.33
C TYR A 188 11.68 -5.04 -30.43
N VAL A 189 12.59 -4.10 -30.12
CA VAL A 189 13.12 -3.14 -31.08
C VAL A 189 13.91 -3.84 -32.14
N ARG A 190 14.72 -4.86 -31.84
CA ARG A 190 15.48 -5.66 -32.78
C ARG A 190 14.59 -6.33 -33.85
N ALA A 191 13.43 -6.82 -33.39
CA ALA A 191 12.48 -7.52 -34.26
C ALA A 191 11.66 -6.56 -35.16
N HIS A 192 11.31 -5.35 -34.65
CA HIS A 192 10.34 -4.49 -35.34
C HIS A 192 10.90 -3.19 -35.91
N ASP A 193 11.99 -2.66 -35.33
CA ASP A 193 12.73 -1.48 -35.83
C ASP A 193 14.21 -1.59 -35.50
N PRO A 194 14.99 -2.47 -36.22
CA PRO A 194 16.39 -2.69 -35.90
C PRO A 194 17.26 -1.44 -36.04
N GLY A 195 16.84 -0.45 -36.85
CA GLY A 195 17.53 0.83 -36.99
C GLY A 195 17.55 1.66 -35.69
N LEU A 196 16.57 1.49 -34.83
CA LEU A 196 16.48 2.18 -33.55
C LEU A 196 17.33 1.52 -32.45
N LEU A 197 17.69 0.24 -32.60
CA LEU A 197 18.38 -0.55 -31.58
C LEU A 197 19.66 0.10 -31.04
N PRO A 198 20.60 0.60 -31.87
CA PRO A 198 21.82 1.22 -31.35
C PRO A 198 21.55 2.43 -30.45
N ARG A 199 20.50 3.20 -30.73
CA ARG A 199 20.12 4.35 -29.93
C ARG A 199 19.56 3.91 -28.57
N ILE A 200 18.66 2.94 -28.53
CA ILE A 200 18.05 2.40 -27.26
C ILE A 200 19.17 1.78 -26.42
N THR A 201 19.99 0.91 -26.96
CA THR A 201 21.12 0.29 -26.24
C THR A 201 22.11 1.33 -25.71
N GLY A 202 22.41 2.36 -26.47
CA GLY A 202 23.29 3.46 -26.03
C GLY A 202 22.72 4.25 -24.85
N LEU A 203 21.37 4.49 -24.81
CA LEU A 203 20.69 5.15 -23.72
C LEU A 203 20.65 4.28 -22.45
N TYR A 204 20.49 2.97 -22.60
CA TYR A 204 20.40 2.04 -21.47
C TYR A 204 21.77 1.63 -20.91
N ALA A 205 22.83 1.60 -21.70
CA ALA A 205 24.15 1.11 -21.31
C ALA A 205 24.68 1.72 -19.99
N PRO A 206 24.60 3.05 -19.73
CA PRO A 206 25.06 3.61 -18.46
C PRO A 206 24.15 3.23 -17.27
N ILE A 207 22.85 3.00 -17.47
CA ILE A 207 21.91 2.59 -16.44
C ILE A 207 22.14 1.12 -16.10
N ARG A 208 22.27 0.26 -17.09
CA ARG A 208 22.50 -1.19 -16.94
C ARG A 208 23.78 -1.51 -16.14
N ARG A 209 24.81 -0.65 -16.23
CA ARG A 209 26.05 -0.77 -15.43
C ARG A 209 25.88 -0.43 -13.95
N LEU A 210 24.81 0.25 -13.55
CA LEU A 210 24.46 0.58 -12.17
C LEU A 210 23.36 -0.36 -11.69
N ALA A 211 23.62 -1.68 -11.72
CA ALA A 211 22.60 -2.72 -11.59
C ALA A 211 21.77 -2.63 -10.28
N ASP A 212 22.37 -2.17 -9.18
CA ASP A 212 21.67 -2.04 -7.89
C ASP A 212 21.34 -0.58 -7.52
N GLY A 213 20.25 -0.43 -6.76
CA GLY A 213 19.74 0.87 -6.34
C GLY A 213 20.69 1.65 -5.43
N ASP A 214 21.47 0.98 -4.60
CA ASP A 214 22.40 1.63 -3.67
C ASP A 214 23.56 2.26 -4.45
N THR A 215 24.13 1.50 -5.41
CA THR A 215 25.15 2.03 -6.33
C THR A 215 24.62 3.20 -7.16
N TYR A 216 23.35 3.12 -7.62
CA TYR A 216 22.70 4.19 -8.36
C TYR A 216 22.51 5.44 -7.48
N MET A 217 22.02 5.28 -6.27
CA MET A 217 21.76 6.37 -5.32
C MET A 217 23.05 7.03 -4.80
N ALA A 218 24.17 6.30 -4.77
CA ALA A 218 25.47 6.86 -4.43
C ALA A 218 26.03 7.84 -5.47
N ARG A 219 25.47 7.90 -6.68
CA ARG A 219 25.90 8.85 -7.72
C ARG A 219 25.44 10.27 -7.41
N PRO A 220 26.21 11.27 -7.83
CA PRO A 220 25.79 12.67 -7.73
C PRO A 220 24.41 12.91 -8.35
N LEU A 221 23.59 13.75 -7.75
CA LEU A 221 22.22 14.02 -8.23
C LEU A 221 22.16 14.44 -9.71
N ALA A 222 23.15 15.22 -10.19
CA ALA A 222 23.23 15.62 -11.59
C ALA A 222 23.39 14.41 -12.52
N GLU A 223 24.20 13.41 -12.14
CA GLU A 223 24.36 12.17 -12.89
C GLU A 223 23.08 11.35 -12.89
N ARG A 224 22.45 11.20 -11.71
CA ARG A 224 21.15 10.50 -11.60
C ARG A 224 20.07 11.15 -12.47
N LYS A 225 20.00 12.48 -12.53
CA LYS A 225 19.11 13.21 -13.44
C LYS A 225 19.39 12.96 -14.92
N LYS A 226 20.67 12.86 -15.30
CA LYS A 226 21.08 12.50 -16.68
C LYS A 226 20.62 11.09 -17.03
N LEU A 227 20.83 10.12 -16.15
CA LEU A 227 20.39 8.73 -16.36
C LEU A 227 18.86 8.63 -16.46
N ALA A 228 18.12 9.36 -15.63
CA ALA A 228 16.66 9.46 -15.74
C ALA A 228 16.23 10.11 -17.09
N GLY A 229 17.00 11.06 -17.60
CA GLY A 229 16.82 11.63 -18.94
C GLY A 229 16.97 10.58 -20.04
N ASN A 230 18.03 9.77 -19.98
CA ASN A 230 18.27 8.68 -20.93
C ASN A 230 17.11 7.65 -20.94
N ALA A 231 16.67 7.22 -19.73
CA ALA A 231 15.57 6.26 -19.62
C ALA A 231 14.24 6.84 -20.14
N ARG A 232 14.01 8.13 -19.95
CA ARG A 232 12.82 8.84 -20.47
C ARG A 232 12.87 8.94 -21.99
N GLU A 233 14.04 9.27 -22.57
CA GLU A 233 14.21 9.32 -24.01
C GLU A 233 13.97 7.95 -24.65
N ALA A 234 14.50 6.86 -24.06
CA ALA A 234 14.25 5.50 -24.53
C ALA A 234 12.75 5.16 -24.50
N LEU A 235 12.04 5.51 -23.43
CA LEU A 235 10.58 5.36 -23.33
C LEU A 235 9.84 6.18 -24.40
N ASP A 236 10.28 7.40 -24.69
CA ASP A 236 9.64 8.26 -25.68
C ASP A 236 9.91 7.78 -27.12
N LEU A 237 11.06 7.15 -27.37
CA LEU A 237 11.34 6.44 -28.61
C LEU A 237 10.39 5.25 -28.79
N MET A 238 10.22 4.41 -27.75
CA MET A 238 9.29 3.29 -27.77
C MET A 238 7.84 3.74 -28.05
N LYS A 239 7.38 4.85 -27.45
CA LYS A 239 6.02 5.38 -27.68
C LYS A 239 5.78 5.86 -29.11
N ARG A 240 6.84 6.18 -29.87
CA ARG A 240 6.74 6.60 -31.28
C ARG A 240 6.60 5.46 -32.23
N LEU A 241 6.99 4.24 -31.83
CA LEU A 241 6.67 3.04 -32.58
C LEU A 241 5.13 2.91 -32.64
N GLN A 242 4.61 2.66 -33.83
CA GLN A 242 3.17 2.52 -34.08
C GLN A 242 2.84 1.06 -34.44
N PRO A 243 2.81 0.16 -33.46
CA PRO A 243 2.42 -1.23 -33.71
C PRO A 243 0.93 -1.31 -34.02
N SER A 244 0.47 -2.46 -34.48
CA SER A 244 -0.95 -2.74 -34.56
C SER A 244 -1.60 -2.61 -33.20
N ALA A 245 -2.85 -2.19 -33.11
CA ALA A 245 -3.56 -2.01 -31.86
C ALA A 245 -3.71 -3.29 -31.00
N ALA A 246 -3.48 -4.46 -31.59
CA ALA A 246 -3.58 -5.78 -30.96
C ALA A 246 -2.21 -6.35 -30.53
N ASP A 247 -1.11 -5.60 -30.63
CA ASP A 247 0.23 -6.07 -30.29
C ASP A 247 0.45 -6.11 -28.78
N GLY A 248 0.16 -7.28 -28.19
CA GLY A 248 0.39 -7.52 -26.76
C GLY A 248 1.86 -7.50 -26.37
N GLU A 249 2.77 -7.90 -27.26
CA GLU A 249 4.23 -7.88 -27.03
C GLU A 249 4.74 -6.45 -26.93
N PHE A 250 4.24 -5.56 -27.80
CA PHE A 250 4.53 -4.13 -27.70
C PHE A 250 4.08 -3.55 -26.36
N ALA A 251 2.88 -3.88 -25.90
CA ALA A 251 2.36 -3.35 -24.64
C ALA A 251 3.25 -3.74 -23.47
N VAL A 252 3.78 -4.96 -23.46
CA VAL A 252 4.74 -5.45 -22.45
C VAL A 252 6.09 -4.75 -22.59
N ALA A 253 6.68 -4.70 -23.78
CA ALA A 253 7.96 -4.04 -24.04
C ALA A 253 7.90 -2.53 -23.66
N LEU A 254 6.79 -1.86 -23.99
CA LEU A 254 6.55 -0.46 -23.60
C LEU A 254 6.42 -0.33 -22.07
N HIS A 255 5.85 -1.33 -21.39
CA HIS A 255 5.78 -1.33 -19.92
C HIS A 255 7.17 -1.56 -19.30
N HIS A 256 8.01 -2.40 -19.87
CA HIS A 256 9.42 -2.57 -19.49
C HIS A 256 10.17 -1.22 -19.59
N ALA A 257 10.09 -0.54 -20.73
CA ALA A 257 10.70 0.79 -20.92
C ALA A 257 10.16 1.81 -19.90
N ARG A 258 8.85 1.75 -19.60
CA ARG A 258 8.21 2.59 -18.58
C ARG A 258 8.76 2.28 -17.19
N SER A 259 8.92 1.02 -16.84
CA SER A 259 9.41 0.58 -15.53
C SER A 259 10.86 1.02 -15.30
N VAL A 260 11.74 0.89 -16.30
CA VAL A 260 13.11 1.46 -16.26
C VAL A 260 13.07 2.97 -16.06
N SER A 261 12.23 3.69 -16.82
CA SER A 261 12.09 5.15 -16.71
C SER A 261 11.52 5.60 -15.37
N GLN A 262 10.56 4.85 -14.79
CA GLN A 262 9.99 5.13 -13.47
C GLN A 262 11.05 5.01 -12.37
N THR A 263 11.82 3.92 -12.37
CA THR A 263 12.85 3.68 -11.35
C THR A 263 14.00 4.67 -11.49
N SER A 264 14.46 4.95 -12.71
CA SER A 264 15.50 5.97 -12.94
C SER A 264 15.02 7.37 -12.51
N THR A 265 13.73 7.67 -12.69
CA THR A 265 13.16 8.98 -12.29
C THR A 265 13.07 9.13 -10.78
N ILE A 266 12.64 8.11 -10.04
CA ILE A 266 12.57 8.24 -8.58
C ILE A 266 13.97 8.38 -7.98
N TYR A 267 14.97 7.69 -8.51
CA TYR A 267 16.36 7.86 -8.09
C TYR A 267 16.95 9.25 -8.38
N ALA A 268 16.29 10.06 -9.22
CA ALA A 268 16.68 11.43 -9.51
C ALA A 268 16.07 12.48 -8.56
N PHE A 269 15.29 12.08 -7.53
CA PHE A 269 14.84 12.98 -6.48
C PHE A 269 15.95 13.21 -5.43
N PRO A 270 16.01 14.42 -4.84
CA PRO A 270 16.97 14.75 -3.76
C PRO A 270 16.43 14.27 -2.40
N PHE A 271 16.57 12.97 -2.10
CA PHE A 271 16.08 12.37 -0.86
C PHE A 271 16.80 12.84 0.43
N ASP A 272 17.80 13.66 0.29
CA ASP A 272 18.48 14.38 1.38
C ASP A 272 17.72 15.64 1.85
N THR A 273 16.61 16.00 1.18
CA THR A 273 15.73 17.10 1.54
C THR A 273 14.31 16.62 1.85
N PRO A 274 13.57 17.27 2.80
CA PRO A 274 12.18 16.93 3.09
C PRO A 274 11.27 17.03 1.87
N GLU A 275 11.46 18.05 1.02
CA GLU A 275 10.71 18.25 -0.22
C GLU A 275 10.99 17.13 -1.22
N GLY A 276 12.24 16.73 -1.37
CA GLY A 276 12.63 15.63 -2.26
C GLY A 276 12.06 14.28 -1.81
N VAL A 277 12.01 14.02 -0.50
CA VAL A 277 11.33 12.85 0.07
C VAL A 277 9.84 12.90 -0.27
N LYS A 278 9.17 14.01 0.01
CA LYS A 278 7.74 14.21 -0.27
C LYS A 278 7.40 14.02 -1.75
N ASP A 279 8.19 14.62 -2.64
CA ASP A 279 7.97 14.54 -4.09
C ASP A 279 8.26 13.12 -4.62
N GLY A 280 9.31 12.48 -4.10
CA GLY A 280 9.66 11.10 -4.43
C GLY A 280 8.56 10.11 -4.00
N MET A 281 8.03 10.24 -2.77
CA MET A 281 6.96 9.38 -2.28
C MET A 281 5.64 9.63 -3.02
N LEU A 282 5.30 10.90 -3.32
CA LEU A 282 4.14 11.23 -4.18
C LEU A 282 4.28 10.60 -5.57
N TYR A 283 5.49 10.63 -6.14
CA TYR A 283 5.77 10.01 -7.43
C TYR A 283 5.61 8.49 -7.35
N ARG A 284 6.14 7.83 -6.29
CA ARG A 284 6.04 6.37 -6.08
C ARG A 284 4.58 5.91 -5.99
N ASP A 285 3.76 6.52 -5.14
CA ASP A 285 2.36 6.15 -5.02
C ASP A 285 1.56 6.34 -6.32
N ARG A 286 1.87 7.40 -7.07
CA ARG A 286 1.28 7.66 -8.39
C ARG A 286 1.68 6.59 -9.41
N LEU A 287 2.95 6.16 -9.43
CA LEU A 287 3.39 5.13 -10.36
C LEU A 287 2.79 3.76 -10.02
N MET A 288 2.74 3.38 -8.75
CA MET A 288 2.13 2.12 -8.31
C MET A 288 0.64 2.05 -8.74
N ALA A 289 -0.10 3.15 -8.56
CA ALA A 289 -1.49 3.24 -9.03
C ALA A 289 -1.61 3.16 -10.56
N ARG A 290 -0.67 3.76 -11.30
CA ARG A 290 -0.66 3.71 -12.78
C ARG A 290 -0.33 2.31 -13.28
N ASN A 291 0.60 1.62 -12.65
CA ASN A 291 0.99 0.27 -12.99
C ASN A 291 -0.17 -0.72 -12.74
N THR A 292 -0.80 -0.67 -11.58
CA THR A 292 -1.98 -1.48 -11.26
C THR A 292 -3.14 -1.22 -12.23
N ALA A 293 -3.45 0.03 -12.52
CA ALA A 293 -4.52 0.39 -13.46
C ALA A 293 -4.16 0.05 -14.92
N TRP A 294 -2.87 0.08 -15.27
CA TRP A 294 -2.42 -0.39 -16.59
C TRP A 294 -2.62 -1.89 -16.73
N TRP A 295 -2.19 -2.68 -15.73
CA TRP A 295 -2.36 -4.13 -15.74
C TRP A 295 -3.83 -4.51 -15.89
N GLN A 296 -4.69 -3.94 -15.06
CA GLN A 296 -6.13 -4.20 -15.09
C GLN A 296 -6.76 -3.91 -16.48
N ARG A 297 -6.32 -2.82 -17.16
CA ARG A 297 -6.82 -2.51 -18.50
C ARG A 297 -6.22 -3.40 -19.59
N HIS A 298 -4.92 -3.74 -19.47
CA HIS A 298 -4.19 -4.55 -20.44
C HIS A 298 -4.70 -5.98 -20.46
N THR A 299 -4.91 -6.56 -19.29
CA THR A 299 -5.37 -7.96 -19.15
C THR A 299 -6.89 -8.11 -19.12
N GLY A 300 -7.62 -7.07 -18.76
CA GLY A 300 -9.05 -7.14 -18.45
C GLY A 300 -9.37 -7.83 -17.11
N GLU A 301 -8.35 -8.26 -16.36
CA GLU A 301 -8.48 -9.06 -15.14
C GLU A 301 -8.89 -8.22 -13.93
N LYS A 302 -9.56 -8.86 -12.97
CA LYS A 302 -9.79 -8.28 -11.64
C LYS A 302 -8.57 -8.53 -10.76
N VAL A 303 -8.17 -7.51 -10.01
CA VAL A 303 -6.90 -7.45 -9.26
C VAL A 303 -7.18 -7.33 -7.77
N LEU A 304 -6.63 -8.23 -6.95
CA LEU A 304 -6.39 -7.97 -5.54
C LEU A 304 -5.01 -7.32 -5.41
N LEU A 305 -4.98 -6.11 -4.86
CA LEU A 305 -3.76 -5.35 -4.59
C LEU A 305 -3.38 -5.49 -3.12
N SER A 306 -2.28 -6.20 -2.85
CA SER A 306 -1.68 -6.36 -1.52
C SER A 306 -0.63 -5.28 -1.29
N ALA A 307 -0.85 -4.41 -0.30
CA ALA A 307 0.10 -3.40 0.13
C ALA A 307 -0.18 -2.98 1.58
N HIS A 308 0.63 -2.07 2.12
CA HIS A 308 0.36 -1.48 3.43
C HIS A 308 -0.97 -0.68 3.43
N ASN A 309 -1.64 -0.56 4.60
CA ASN A 309 -2.84 0.27 4.76
C ASN A 309 -2.66 1.69 4.19
N ALA A 310 -1.49 2.29 4.39
CA ALA A 310 -1.16 3.59 3.86
C ALA A 310 -1.30 3.64 2.33
N HIS A 311 -0.78 2.65 1.62
CA HIS A 311 -0.81 2.63 0.17
C HIS A 311 -2.18 2.29 -0.42
N VAL A 312 -2.98 1.42 0.23
CA VAL A 312 -4.33 1.09 -0.27
C VAL A 312 -5.40 2.10 0.16
N GLY A 313 -5.10 2.95 1.15
CA GLY A 313 -6.03 3.94 1.69
C GLY A 313 -6.23 5.16 0.81
N TYR A 314 -7.25 5.97 1.17
CA TYR A 314 -7.58 7.22 0.45
C TYR A 314 -6.96 8.46 1.08
N GLU A 315 -6.78 8.45 2.42
CA GLU A 315 -6.22 9.58 3.15
C GLU A 315 -4.82 9.29 3.64
N SER A 316 -3.96 10.29 3.50
CA SER A 316 -2.65 10.27 4.11
C SER A 316 -2.72 10.74 5.58
N TYR A 317 -1.94 10.09 6.41
CA TYR A 317 -1.65 10.51 7.78
C TYR A 317 -0.17 10.86 7.99
N ASP A 318 0.66 10.67 6.96
CA ASP A 318 2.09 10.98 6.98
C ASP A 318 2.39 12.08 5.97
N PRO A 319 2.92 13.25 6.40
CA PRO A 319 3.23 14.37 5.49
C PRO A 319 4.26 14.03 4.41
N ARG A 320 5.07 12.97 4.60
CA ARG A 320 6.00 12.47 3.58
C ARG A 320 5.28 11.86 2.38
N TYR A 321 4.03 11.43 2.57
CA TYR A 321 3.19 10.78 1.55
C TYR A 321 1.93 11.63 1.29
N PRO A 322 2.00 12.70 0.51
CA PRO A 322 0.90 13.66 0.40
C PRO A 322 -0.37 13.10 -0.27
N LYS A 323 -0.24 12.04 -1.06
CA LYS A 323 -1.38 11.33 -1.65
C LYS A 323 -1.03 9.87 -1.89
N MET A 324 -1.88 8.98 -1.41
CA MET A 324 -1.69 7.54 -1.40
C MET A 324 -2.08 6.88 -2.73
N GLN A 325 -1.52 5.71 -3.01
CA GLN A 325 -1.84 4.88 -4.18
C GLN A 325 -3.35 4.63 -4.31
N GLY A 326 -4.02 4.29 -3.19
CA GLY A 326 -5.47 4.06 -3.18
C GLY A 326 -6.28 5.28 -3.61
N ALA A 327 -5.87 6.49 -3.22
CA ALA A 327 -6.50 7.73 -3.67
C ALA A 327 -6.34 7.92 -5.19
N PHE A 328 -5.15 7.66 -5.75
CA PHE A 328 -4.94 7.71 -7.19
C PHE A 328 -5.73 6.62 -7.95
N LEU A 329 -5.89 5.43 -7.36
CA LEU A 329 -6.74 4.38 -7.93
C LEU A 329 -8.22 4.76 -7.89
N ARG A 330 -8.69 5.37 -6.78
CA ARG A 330 -10.07 5.87 -6.67
C ARG A 330 -10.37 6.95 -7.71
N ASP A 331 -9.43 7.89 -7.94
CA ASP A 331 -9.58 8.91 -9.00
C ASP A 331 -9.74 8.29 -10.40
N ARG A 332 -9.03 7.18 -10.67
CA ARG A 332 -9.02 6.52 -11.99
C ARG A 332 -10.18 5.56 -12.21
N LEU A 333 -10.55 4.83 -11.18
CA LEU A 333 -11.47 3.69 -11.27
C LEU A 333 -12.84 3.99 -10.63
N GLY A 334 -12.94 5.08 -9.85
CA GLY A 334 -14.16 5.42 -9.13
C GLY A 334 -14.57 4.29 -8.18
N LYS A 335 -15.85 3.91 -8.21
CA LYS A 335 -16.41 2.83 -7.39
C LYS A 335 -15.87 1.43 -7.74
N ARG A 336 -15.15 1.27 -8.86
CA ARG A 336 -14.50 0.00 -9.22
C ARG A 336 -13.20 -0.29 -8.43
N TYR A 337 -12.75 0.66 -7.61
CA TYR A 337 -11.72 0.45 -6.60
C TYR A 337 -12.35 0.42 -5.21
N VAL A 338 -12.09 -0.64 -4.45
CA VAL A 338 -12.54 -0.81 -3.06
C VAL A 338 -11.31 -0.99 -2.18
N SER A 339 -11.23 -0.23 -1.09
CA SER A 339 -10.15 -0.32 -0.12
C SER A 339 -10.60 -1.04 1.15
N ILE A 340 -9.82 -2.04 1.57
CA ILE A 340 -9.99 -2.80 2.81
C ILE A 340 -8.77 -2.52 3.69
N GLY A 341 -8.99 -1.86 4.84
CA GLY A 341 -7.94 -1.59 5.82
C GLY A 341 -7.97 -2.60 6.97
N PHE A 342 -6.83 -2.76 7.64
CA PHE A 342 -6.68 -3.62 8.82
C PHE A 342 -6.35 -2.82 10.06
N THR A 343 -6.82 -3.31 11.21
CA THR A 343 -6.40 -2.90 12.56
C THR A 343 -6.17 -4.14 13.41
N PHE A 344 -5.36 -4.03 14.48
CA PHE A 344 -5.15 -5.11 15.45
C PHE A 344 -4.95 -4.56 16.85
N ASP A 345 -5.39 -5.29 17.88
CA ASP A 345 -5.22 -4.81 19.25
C ASP A 345 -3.82 -5.04 19.78
N ARG A 346 -3.29 -6.26 19.71
CA ARG A 346 -2.02 -6.64 20.33
C ARG A 346 -1.34 -7.78 19.59
N GLY A 347 -0.12 -8.13 20.00
CA GLY A 347 0.55 -9.32 19.55
C GLY A 347 2.02 -9.13 19.25
N SER A 348 2.50 -9.75 18.19
CA SER A 348 3.87 -9.59 17.71
C SER A 348 3.92 -9.42 16.21
N LEU A 349 5.02 -8.85 15.74
CA LEU A 349 5.29 -8.66 14.32
C LEU A 349 6.79 -8.80 14.07
N MET A 350 7.15 -9.15 12.84
CA MET A 350 8.52 -9.18 12.38
C MET A 350 8.90 -7.78 11.89
N ALA A 351 9.93 -7.15 12.48
CA ALA A 351 10.39 -5.82 12.07
C ALA A 351 11.89 -5.64 12.30
N GLN A 352 12.47 -4.72 11.55
CA GLN A 352 13.82 -4.22 11.76
C GLN A 352 13.83 -3.20 12.90
N SER A 353 14.99 -2.96 13.53
CA SER A 353 15.17 -1.77 14.38
C SER A 353 15.68 -0.61 13.52
N ALA A 354 15.53 0.62 14.04
CA ALA A 354 16.10 1.80 13.38
C ALA A 354 17.65 1.75 13.25
N GLU A 355 18.28 0.88 14.05
CA GLU A 355 19.75 0.75 14.15
C GLU A 355 20.31 -0.48 13.44
N SER A 356 19.43 -1.37 12.96
CA SER A 356 19.82 -2.67 12.40
C SER A 356 18.81 -3.16 11.36
N GLU A 357 19.30 -3.57 10.21
CA GLU A 357 18.50 -4.23 9.17
C GLU A 357 18.09 -5.68 9.52
N VAL A 358 18.40 -6.14 10.72
CA VAL A 358 18.07 -7.50 11.16
C VAL A 358 16.60 -7.58 11.55
N TRP A 359 15.88 -8.47 10.88
CA TRP A 359 14.49 -8.79 11.18
C TRP A 359 14.38 -9.61 12.48
N LYS A 360 13.57 -9.14 13.42
CA LYS A 360 13.31 -9.82 14.70
C LYS A 360 11.84 -9.71 15.08
N PRO A 361 11.29 -10.70 15.81
CA PRO A 361 9.97 -10.57 16.43
C PRO A 361 9.97 -9.39 17.42
N ARG A 362 8.94 -8.55 17.32
CA ARG A 362 8.71 -7.39 18.20
C ARG A 362 7.33 -7.51 18.80
N SER A 363 7.22 -7.30 20.11
CA SER A 363 5.93 -7.34 20.80
C SER A 363 5.25 -5.98 20.77
N VAL A 364 3.94 -5.98 20.53
CA VAL A 364 3.07 -4.81 20.55
C VAL A 364 1.99 -5.03 21.59
N GLY A 365 1.93 -4.18 22.62
CA GLY A 365 0.95 -4.23 23.68
C GLY A 365 -0.47 -3.88 23.21
N ALA A 366 -1.45 -4.16 24.07
CA ALA A 366 -2.85 -3.79 23.84
C ALA A 366 -3.00 -2.27 23.63
N ALA A 367 -3.98 -1.90 22.83
CA ALA A 367 -4.31 -0.49 22.58
C ALA A 367 -4.76 0.21 23.86
N THR A 368 -4.34 1.47 24.01
CA THR A 368 -4.70 2.29 25.18
C THR A 368 -5.96 3.12 24.89
N ARG A 369 -6.60 3.58 25.97
CA ARG A 369 -7.81 4.43 25.88
C ARG A 369 -7.57 5.63 24.98
N GLY A 370 -8.48 5.85 24.02
CA GLY A 370 -8.38 6.93 23.03
C GLY A 370 -7.88 6.49 21.67
N MET A 371 -7.29 5.30 21.56
CA MET A 371 -6.95 4.69 20.28
C MET A 371 -8.20 4.08 19.60
N ASN A 372 -8.16 3.95 18.28
CA ASN A 372 -9.22 3.28 17.53
C ASN A 372 -9.38 1.83 17.98
N GLU A 373 -8.30 1.08 18.07
CA GLU A 373 -8.28 -0.34 18.42
C GLU A 373 -8.82 -0.59 19.83
N TYR A 374 -8.60 0.32 20.79
CA TYR A 374 -9.16 0.20 22.14
C TYR A 374 -10.69 0.08 22.19
N THR A 375 -11.38 0.71 21.24
CA THR A 375 -12.84 0.62 21.14
C THR A 375 -13.26 -0.54 20.24
N LEU A 376 -12.52 -0.76 19.14
CA LEU A 376 -12.79 -1.85 18.20
C LEU A 376 -12.63 -3.22 18.85
N ASP A 377 -11.64 -3.40 19.72
CA ASP A 377 -11.36 -4.65 20.45
C ASP A 377 -12.40 -4.98 21.55
N LYS A 378 -13.39 -4.10 21.80
CA LYS A 378 -14.52 -4.36 22.71
C LYS A 378 -15.75 -4.97 22.02
N VAL A 379 -15.73 -5.06 20.71
CA VAL A 379 -16.76 -5.76 19.95
C VAL A 379 -16.75 -7.23 20.39
N ARG A 380 -17.93 -7.84 20.53
CA ARG A 380 -18.10 -9.23 21.02
C ARG A 380 -17.40 -10.31 20.19
N HIS A 381 -16.93 -9.95 18.98
CA HIS A 381 -16.16 -10.82 18.08
C HIS A 381 -14.69 -10.45 18.20
N ASP A 382 -13.83 -11.40 18.48
CA ASP A 382 -12.39 -11.19 18.54
C ASP A 382 -11.86 -10.69 17.17
N ASP A 383 -12.18 -11.44 16.13
CA ASP A 383 -11.84 -11.08 14.75
C ASP A 383 -13.13 -10.83 13.97
N TYR A 384 -13.17 -9.74 13.23
CA TYR A 384 -14.35 -9.36 12.45
C TYR A 384 -14.03 -8.37 11.34
N PHE A 385 -14.99 -8.15 10.47
CA PHE A 385 -14.95 -7.07 9.47
C PHE A 385 -16.30 -6.36 9.35
N LEU A 386 -16.25 -5.12 8.87
CA LEU A 386 -17.47 -4.31 8.65
C LEU A 386 -17.32 -3.39 7.45
N ASP A 387 -18.44 -3.12 6.77
CA ASP A 387 -18.54 -2.08 5.75
C ASP A 387 -18.78 -0.71 6.41
N MET A 388 -17.76 0.15 6.39
CA MET A 388 -17.84 1.47 7.00
C MET A 388 -18.75 2.43 6.23
N ARG A 389 -19.05 2.14 4.95
CA ARG A 389 -19.94 2.96 4.09
C ARG A 389 -21.41 2.83 4.51
N THR A 390 -21.79 1.63 4.97
CA THR A 390 -23.18 1.26 5.28
C THR A 390 -23.43 1.05 6.77
N ALA A 391 -22.42 1.13 7.62
CA ALA A 391 -22.54 1.01 9.05
C ALA A 391 -23.55 2.04 9.63
N PRO A 392 -24.23 1.78 10.77
CA PRO A 392 -25.15 2.72 11.39
C PRO A 392 -24.52 4.10 11.62
N ALA A 393 -25.31 5.17 11.58
CA ALA A 393 -24.84 6.56 11.63
C ALA A 393 -23.90 6.86 12.81
N THR A 394 -24.20 6.33 14.01
CA THR A 394 -23.33 6.49 15.19
C THR A 394 -21.95 5.87 14.98
N ALA A 395 -21.87 4.67 14.38
CA ALA A 395 -20.60 4.02 14.03
C ALA A 395 -19.85 4.85 12.98
N ARG A 396 -20.51 5.26 11.88
CA ARG A 396 -19.88 6.08 10.82
C ARG A 396 -19.32 7.38 11.37
N THR A 397 -20.09 8.10 12.21
CA THR A 397 -19.64 9.33 12.85
C THR A 397 -18.39 9.10 13.71
N TRP A 398 -18.36 7.98 14.44
CA TRP A 398 -17.20 7.62 15.25
C TRP A 398 -16.00 7.22 14.40
N LEU A 399 -16.17 6.36 13.40
CA LEU A 399 -15.11 5.91 12.47
C LEU A 399 -14.53 7.04 11.61
N ALA A 400 -15.29 8.11 11.38
CA ALA A 400 -14.82 9.29 10.65
C ALA A 400 -13.92 10.23 11.47
N LYS A 401 -13.83 10.05 12.80
CA LYS A 401 -12.98 10.91 13.64
C LYS A 401 -11.56 10.36 13.71
N GLY A 402 -10.57 11.24 13.55
CA GLY A 402 -9.16 10.88 13.68
C GLY A 402 -8.78 10.53 15.11
N ARG A 403 -8.24 9.35 15.32
CA ARG A 403 -7.68 8.82 16.57
C ARG A 403 -6.35 8.16 16.34
N LEU A 404 -5.56 8.03 17.40
CA LEU A 404 -4.34 7.24 17.36
C LEU A 404 -4.68 5.81 16.95
N THR A 405 -3.90 5.26 16.02
CA THR A 405 -4.10 3.96 15.40
C THR A 405 -2.74 3.35 15.12
N LYS A 406 -2.57 2.07 15.37
CA LYS A 406 -1.34 1.36 15.05
C LYS A 406 -1.20 1.26 13.54
N SER A 407 -0.08 1.72 13.03
CA SER A 407 0.31 1.60 11.63
C SER A 407 1.83 1.54 11.59
N ILE A 408 2.37 0.34 11.41
CA ILE A 408 3.78 0.04 11.56
C ILE A 408 4.32 -0.44 10.22
N GLY A 409 5.35 0.25 9.73
CA GLY A 409 6.03 -0.16 8.50
C GLY A 409 7.03 -1.30 8.74
N THR A 410 8.21 -1.18 8.16
CA THR A 410 9.30 -2.18 8.29
C THR A 410 10.12 -2.02 9.57
N ALA A 411 10.16 -0.81 10.15
CA ALA A 411 10.97 -0.48 11.31
C ALA A 411 10.14 -0.43 12.61
N PHE A 412 10.75 -0.81 13.73
CA PHE A 412 10.14 -0.75 15.05
C PHE A 412 11.14 -0.22 16.09
N PRO A 413 10.74 0.64 17.05
CA PRO A 413 9.38 1.12 17.25
C PRO A 413 8.92 2.13 16.20
N ASP A 414 7.63 2.07 15.85
CA ASP A 414 6.92 3.09 15.10
C ASP A 414 5.68 3.51 15.93
N GLY A 415 5.51 4.80 16.14
CA GLY A 415 4.46 5.34 16.98
C GLY A 415 3.10 5.28 16.30
N PRO A 416 1.99 5.33 17.08
CA PRO A 416 0.66 5.35 16.50
C PRO A 416 0.39 6.68 15.78
N HIS A 417 -0.29 6.61 14.65
CA HIS A 417 -0.65 7.73 13.80
C HIS A 417 -2.12 8.14 14.00
N LYS A 418 -2.43 9.42 13.80
CA LYS A 418 -3.82 9.89 13.87
C LYS A 418 -4.54 9.59 12.56
N ILE A 419 -5.37 8.53 12.55
CA ILE A 419 -6.05 8.00 11.36
C ILE A 419 -7.57 8.14 11.51
N ARG A 420 -8.23 8.54 10.42
CA ARG A 420 -9.69 8.53 10.24
C ARG A 420 -10.06 7.27 9.46
N LEU A 421 -10.61 6.25 10.11
CA LEU A 421 -10.79 4.93 9.48
C LEU A 421 -11.75 4.97 8.28
N ALA A 422 -12.97 5.51 8.44
CA ALA A 422 -13.97 5.53 7.40
C ALA A 422 -13.60 6.42 6.17
N PRO A 423 -12.95 7.59 6.33
CA PRO A 423 -12.42 8.32 5.19
C PRO A 423 -11.23 7.64 4.49
N SER A 424 -10.50 6.76 5.21
CA SER A 424 -9.31 6.09 4.67
C SER A 424 -9.64 4.80 3.93
N HIS A 425 -10.71 4.08 4.31
CA HIS A 425 -11.03 2.77 3.72
C HIS A 425 -12.56 2.57 3.62
N ASP A 426 -13.00 1.71 2.71
CA ASP A 426 -14.41 1.32 2.57
C ASP A 426 -14.80 0.24 3.59
N ILE A 427 -13.92 -0.73 3.81
CA ILE A 427 -14.12 -1.89 4.67
C ILE A 427 -12.99 -1.94 5.69
N LEU A 428 -13.31 -2.31 6.92
CA LEU A 428 -12.35 -2.51 7.99
C LEU A 428 -12.35 -3.98 8.40
N VAL A 429 -11.16 -4.57 8.54
CA VAL A 429 -10.92 -5.83 9.24
C VAL A 429 -10.23 -5.52 10.55
N HIS A 430 -10.74 -6.04 11.66
CA HIS A 430 -10.10 -5.95 12.98
C HIS A 430 -9.72 -7.34 13.45
N LEU A 431 -8.46 -7.47 13.90
CA LEU A 431 -7.93 -8.68 14.52
C LEU A 431 -7.58 -8.40 15.97
N HIS A 432 -8.09 -9.23 16.87
CA HIS A 432 -7.79 -9.13 18.30
C HIS A 432 -6.30 -9.30 18.58
N ARG A 433 -5.69 -10.30 17.91
CA ARG A 433 -4.29 -10.63 18.12
C ARG A 433 -3.61 -11.01 16.80
N VAL A 434 -2.36 -10.56 16.65
CA VAL A 434 -1.49 -10.98 15.55
C VAL A 434 -0.19 -11.58 16.09
N THR A 435 0.46 -12.40 15.27
CA THR A 435 1.76 -13.02 15.54
C THR A 435 2.78 -12.62 14.46
N ALA A 436 4.05 -12.73 14.80
CA ALA A 436 5.12 -12.42 13.85
C ALA A 436 5.09 -13.39 12.67
N ALA A 437 5.27 -12.87 11.46
CA ALA A 437 5.39 -13.67 10.24
C ALA A 437 6.60 -14.62 10.30
N HIS A 438 6.50 -15.78 9.64
CA HIS A 438 7.52 -16.82 9.67
C HIS A 438 8.56 -16.62 8.56
N ARG A 439 9.65 -15.93 8.86
CA ARG A 439 10.73 -15.77 7.89
C ARG A 439 11.34 -17.12 7.48
N GLN A 440 11.79 -17.22 6.21
CA GLN A 440 12.38 -18.48 5.71
C GLN A 440 13.75 -18.76 6.30
N SER A 441 14.51 -17.75 6.64
CA SER A 441 15.90 -17.83 7.12
C SER A 441 16.02 -17.91 8.65
N GLN A 442 14.96 -18.25 9.38
CA GLN A 442 14.96 -18.43 10.83
C GLN A 442 14.47 -19.80 11.25
#